data_58aa3925ee84d46b7c0cdf9475dd74e8
#
_entry.id   58aa3925ee84d46b7c0cdf9475dd74e8
#
_cell.length_a   1.000
_cell.length_b   1.000
_cell.length_c   1.000
_cell.angle_alpha   90.00
_cell.angle_beta   90.00
_cell.angle_gamma   90.00
#
_symmetry.space_group_name_H-M   'P 1'
#
loop_
_entity.id
_entity.type
_entity.pdbx_description
1 polymer ?
#
loop_
_entity_poly.entity_id
_entity_poly.type
_entity_poly.pdbx_seq_one_letter_code
_entity_poly.pdbx_strand_id
1 'polypeptide(L)'
;MSWALDEFLSSVEEEFGVDIEDAEQLDTPGAVIDYVAATTKAQDGMDEEEHRDHVAAIVGELMARTLGVTRYREDWRFVEDLRVR
;
A
#
# COMPACT_ATOMS: atom_id res chain seq x y z
N MET A 1 -0.38 11.54 -14.15
CA MET A 1 -0.26 10.34 -13.30
C MET A 1 1.17 9.87 -13.27
N SER A 2 1.60 9.40 -12.12
CA SER A 2 2.94 8.85 -11.97
C SER A 2 2.97 7.40 -12.46
N TRP A 3 3.85 7.09 -13.38
CA TRP A 3 4.01 5.74 -13.89
C TRP A 3 4.50 4.78 -12.78
N ALA A 4 5.41 5.26 -11.94
CA ALA A 4 5.93 4.46 -10.82
C ALA A 4 4.83 4.14 -9.80
N LEU A 5 3.96 5.11 -9.51
CA LEU A 5 2.85 4.91 -8.59
C LEU A 5 1.84 3.90 -9.15
N ASP A 6 1.55 3.98 -10.45
CA ASP A 6 0.66 3.01 -11.10
C ASP A 6 1.25 1.60 -11.02
N GLU A 7 2.55 1.46 -11.24
CA GLU A 7 3.24 0.17 -11.11
C GLU A 7 3.18 -0.36 -9.69
N PHE A 8 3.36 0.50 -8.69
CA PHE A 8 3.24 0.13 -7.30
C PHE A 8 1.84 -0.39 -6.98
N LEU A 9 0.81 0.35 -7.38
CA LEU A 9 -0.57 -0.05 -7.11
C LEU A 9 -0.94 -1.34 -7.82
N SER A 10 -0.45 -1.55 -9.04
CA SER A 10 -0.65 -2.81 -9.76
C SER A 10 0.00 -3.98 -9.01
N SER A 11 1.19 -3.75 -8.45
CA SER A 11 1.88 -4.77 -7.65
C SER A 11 1.09 -5.11 -6.39
N VAL A 12 0.49 -4.12 -5.76
CA VAL A 12 -0.38 -4.33 -4.58
C VAL A 12 -1.58 -5.19 -4.98
N GLU A 13 -2.22 -4.87 -6.10
CA GLU A 13 -3.37 -5.64 -6.58
C GLU A 13 -3.00 -7.11 -6.82
N GLU A 14 -1.85 -7.35 -7.43
CA GLU A 14 -1.39 -8.72 -7.71
C GLU A 14 -1.01 -9.47 -6.44
N GLU A 15 -0.30 -8.80 -5.53
CA GLU A 15 0.18 -9.45 -4.31
C GLU A 15 -0.95 -9.86 -3.38
N PHE A 16 -1.97 -9.04 -3.26
CA PHE A 16 -3.09 -9.29 -2.35
C PHE A 16 -4.34 -9.85 -3.04
N GLY A 17 -4.36 -9.88 -4.36
CA GLY A 17 -5.53 -10.33 -5.11
C GLY A 17 -6.73 -9.41 -4.96
N VAL A 18 -6.50 -8.10 -4.87
CA VAL A 18 -7.55 -7.09 -4.70
C VAL A 18 -7.61 -6.18 -5.93
N ASP A 19 -8.76 -5.57 -6.14
CA ASP A 19 -8.97 -4.57 -7.19
C ASP A 19 -9.00 -3.18 -6.57
N ILE A 20 -8.14 -2.29 -7.03
CA ILE A 20 -8.11 -0.91 -6.56
C ILE A 20 -8.89 -0.06 -7.56
N GLU A 21 -10.10 0.36 -7.17
CA GLU A 21 -10.99 1.12 -8.04
C GLU A 21 -10.75 2.63 -7.96
N ASP A 22 -10.49 3.14 -6.76
CA ASP A 22 -10.30 4.57 -6.51
C ASP A 22 -8.86 4.89 -6.14
N ALA A 23 -7.94 4.65 -7.06
CA ALA A 23 -6.52 4.88 -6.83
C ALA A 23 -6.21 6.32 -6.42
N GLU A 24 -7.00 7.29 -6.88
CA GLU A 24 -6.81 8.70 -6.55
C GLU A 24 -6.99 9.00 -5.06
N GLN A 25 -7.80 8.22 -4.37
CA GLN A 25 -8.02 8.39 -2.93
C GLN A 25 -6.93 7.73 -2.10
N LEU A 26 -6.12 6.87 -2.72
CA LEU A 26 -5.02 6.18 -2.04
C LEU A 26 -3.72 6.96 -2.24
N ASP A 27 -3.70 8.18 -1.76
CA ASP A 27 -2.58 9.10 -1.94
C ASP A 27 -1.50 9.00 -0.86
N THR A 28 -1.70 8.16 0.15
CA THR A 28 -0.73 7.91 1.21
C THR A 28 -0.51 6.42 1.42
N PRO A 29 0.65 5.99 1.94
CA PRO A 29 0.87 4.58 2.28
C PRO A 29 -0.18 4.04 3.26
N GLY A 30 -0.55 4.85 4.25
CA GLY A 30 -1.58 4.46 5.22
C GLY A 30 -2.92 4.17 4.57
N ALA A 31 -3.32 4.99 3.59
CA ALA A 31 -4.57 4.78 2.86
C ALA A 31 -4.54 3.45 2.10
N VAL A 32 -3.41 3.12 1.46
CA VAL A 32 -3.24 1.84 0.76
C VAL A 32 -3.33 0.68 1.75
N ILE A 33 -2.63 0.79 2.88
CA ILE A 33 -2.63 -0.26 3.90
C ILE A 33 -4.04 -0.49 4.45
N ASP A 34 -4.75 0.59 4.78
CA ASP A 34 -6.11 0.50 5.30
C ASP A 34 -7.07 -0.11 4.28
N TYR A 35 -6.96 0.29 3.03
CA TYR A 35 -7.79 -0.26 1.96
C TYR A 35 -7.57 -1.77 1.80
N VAL A 36 -6.32 -2.19 1.72
CA VAL A 36 -5.98 -3.60 1.56
C VAL A 36 -6.41 -4.40 2.79
N ALA A 37 -6.15 -3.87 3.98
CA ALA A 37 -6.52 -4.56 5.22
C ALA A 37 -8.04 -4.73 5.33
N ALA A 38 -8.82 -3.76 4.83
CA ALA A 38 -10.28 -3.82 4.84
C ALA A 38 -10.84 -4.79 3.79
N THR A 39 -10.14 -4.98 2.68
CA THR A 39 -10.63 -5.83 1.57
C THR A 39 -10.09 -7.26 1.61
N THR A 40 -9.10 -7.54 2.45
CA THR A 40 -8.56 -8.89 2.63
C THR A 40 -8.97 -9.44 3.99
N LYS A 41 -8.97 -10.77 4.13
CA LYS A 41 -9.33 -11.41 5.39
C LYS A 41 -8.07 -11.73 6.19
N ALA A 42 -8.14 -11.51 7.50
CA ALA A 42 -7.09 -11.94 8.40
C ALA A 42 -7.00 -13.48 8.38
N GLN A 43 -5.79 -13.99 8.54
CA GLN A 43 -5.57 -15.43 8.66
C GLN A 43 -6.12 -15.91 10.01
N ASP A 44 -6.42 -17.20 10.09
CA ASP A 44 -6.92 -17.82 11.32
C ASP A 44 -5.95 -17.56 12.48
N GLY A 45 -6.49 -17.07 13.60
CA GLY A 45 -5.70 -16.75 14.76
C GLY A 45 -5.07 -15.36 14.76
N MET A 46 -5.27 -14.59 13.70
CA MET A 46 -4.73 -13.24 13.57
C MET A 46 -5.84 -12.22 13.81
N ASP A 47 -5.62 -11.26 14.70
CA ASP A 47 -6.59 -10.18 14.92
C ASP A 47 -6.43 -9.08 13.87
N GLU A 48 -7.30 -8.06 13.91
CA GLU A 48 -7.29 -6.99 12.92
C GLU A 48 -6.00 -6.18 12.93
N GLU A 49 -5.44 -5.93 14.11
CA GLU A 49 -4.20 -5.19 14.24
C GLU A 49 -3.01 -5.96 13.65
N GLU A 50 -2.94 -7.24 13.96
CA GLU A 50 -1.89 -8.11 13.41
C GLU A 50 -2.02 -8.23 11.89
N HIS A 51 -3.25 -8.32 11.40
CA HIS A 51 -3.50 -8.37 9.96
C HIS A 51 -3.05 -7.08 9.28
N ARG A 52 -3.37 -5.93 9.88
CA ARG A 52 -2.94 -4.63 9.34
C ARG A 52 -1.41 -4.51 9.34
N ASP A 53 -0.77 -4.95 10.42
CA ASP A 53 0.70 -4.93 10.50
C ASP A 53 1.33 -5.81 9.43
N HIS A 54 0.74 -6.98 9.18
CA HIS A 54 1.20 -7.87 8.12
C HIS A 54 1.05 -7.23 6.75
N VAL A 55 -0.10 -6.61 6.48
CA VAL A 55 -0.34 -5.87 5.23
C VAL A 55 0.66 -4.73 5.09
N ALA A 56 0.89 -3.98 6.17
CA ALA A 56 1.82 -2.85 6.16
C ALA A 56 3.25 -3.30 5.82
N ALA A 57 3.67 -4.44 6.33
CA ALA A 57 5.00 -4.98 6.03
C ALA A 57 5.15 -5.30 4.54
N ILE A 58 4.13 -5.92 3.95
CA ILE A 58 4.16 -6.27 2.52
C ILE A 58 4.08 -5.02 1.64
N VAL A 59 3.22 -4.06 2.01
CA VAL A 59 3.12 -2.79 1.27
C VAL A 59 4.47 -2.06 1.32
N GLY A 60 5.13 -2.04 2.47
CA GLY A 60 6.45 -1.43 2.61
C GLY A 60 7.49 -2.08 1.70
N GLU A 61 7.46 -3.40 1.60
CA GLU A 61 8.34 -4.13 0.69
C GLU A 61 8.09 -3.76 -0.78
N LEU A 62 6.83 -3.67 -1.15
CA LEU A 62 6.46 -3.30 -2.52
C LEU A 62 6.87 -1.86 -2.83
N MET A 63 6.74 -0.95 -1.87
CA MET A 63 7.20 0.43 -2.03
C MET A 63 8.71 0.48 -2.24
N ALA A 64 9.47 -0.28 -1.48
CA ALA A 64 10.93 -0.34 -1.64
C ALA A 64 11.30 -0.86 -3.03
N ARG A 65 10.58 -1.87 -3.49
CA ARG A 65 10.86 -2.54 -4.76
C ARG A 65 10.44 -1.73 -5.99
N THR A 66 9.27 -1.10 -5.93
CA THR A 66 8.71 -0.39 -7.09
C THR A 66 8.99 1.10 -7.08
N LEU A 67 9.07 1.74 -5.91
CA LEU A 67 9.24 3.18 -5.79
C LEU A 67 10.61 3.58 -5.25
N GLY A 68 11.38 2.62 -4.75
CA GLY A 68 12.67 2.90 -4.10
C GLY A 68 12.52 3.59 -2.76
N VAL A 69 11.32 3.57 -2.17
CA VAL A 69 11.03 4.20 -0.89
C VAL A 69 11.23 3.18 0.22
N THR A 70 12.25 3.40 1.07
CA THR A 70 12.57 2.50 2.17
C THR A 70 12.21 3.08 3.54
N ARG A 71 11.98 4.39 3.61
CA ARG A 71 11.55 5.07 4.83
C ARG A 71 10.40 6.01 4.50
N TYR A 72 9.33 5.90 5.27
CA TYR A 72 8.15 6.73 5.06
C TYR A 72 7.29 6.75 6.31
N ARG A 73 6.41 7.75 6.37
CA ARG A 73 5.33 7.78 7.33
C ARG A 73 4.03 7.48 6.60
N GLU A 74 3.11 6.81 7.27
CA GLU A 74 1.85 6.40 6.64
C GLU A 74 0.99 7.58 6.20
N ASP A 75 1.17 8.74 6.81
CA ASP A 75 0.43 9.96 6.48
C ASP A 75 1.11 10.83 5.41
N TRP A 76 2.28 10.43 4.94
CA TRP A 76 2.98 11.16 3.88
C TRP A 76 2.32 10.86 2.53
N ARG A 77 2.16 11.90 1.72
CA ARG A 77 1.60 11.74 0.39
C ARG A 77 2.66 11.29 -0.59
N PHE A 78 2.29 10.36 -1.47
CA PHE A 78 3.24 9.81 -2.43
C PHE A 78 3.87 10.87 -3.32
N VAL A 79 3.07 11.78 -3.86
CA VAL A 79 3.54 12.80 -4.78
C VAL A 79 4.21 13.96 -4.05
N GLU A 80 3.56 14.48 -3.02
CA GLU A 80 4.00 15.70 -2.34
C GLU A 80 5.13 15.48 -1.35
N ASP A 81 5.06 14.42 -0.57
CA ASP A 81 6.01 14.16 0.53
C ASP A 81 7.10 13.15 0.14
N LEU A 82 6.72 12.07 -0.52
CA LEU A 82 7.66 11.02 -0.95
C LEU A 82 8.23 11.29 -2.34
N ARG A 83 7.69 12.25 -3.04
CA ARG A 83 8.15 12.68 -4.37
C ARG A 83 8.19 11.56 -5.40
N VAL A 84 7.22 10.68 -5.33
CA VAL A 84 7.05 9.62 -6.33
C VAL A 84 6.62 10.26 -7.65
N ARG A 85 7.29 9.90 -8.72
CA ARG A 85 7.03 10.47 -10.05
C ARG A 85 6.56 9.42 -11.04
#